data_baed791ee2560e7a1ccf3a84e4d250c4
#
_entry.id   baed791ee2560e7a1ccf3a84e4d250c4
#
_cell.length_a   1.000
_cell.length_b   1.000
_cell.length_c   1.000
_cell.angle_alpha   90.00
_cell.angle_beta   90.00
_cell.angle_gamma   90.00
#
_symmetry.space_group_name_H-M   'P 1'
#
loop_
_entity.id
_entity.type
_entity.pdbx_description
1 polymer ?
#
loop_
_entity_poly.entity_id
_entity_poly.type
_entity_poly.pdbx_seq_one_letter_code
_entity_poly.pdbx_strand_id
1 'polypeptide(L)'
;GREMPPALARAVQAVVCSDLQRCQESAALLLAAAPWPGTPPPLHTEPDLREISLGCWEGLTRAEIAARFPGAWEARGAQLAHYAPPGGESFAQVQARALRAVGRWRTRCPEGTLLLISHAGVIRCLLAHYLALPLGELLRIPQYYACRAFLPEW
;
A
#
# COMPACT_ATOMS: atom_id res chain seq x y z
N GLY A 1 -14.97 -3.33 -11.54
CA GLY A 1 -13.76 -2.50 -11.62
C GLY A 1 -13.55 -2.05 -13.05
N ARG A 2 -12.94 -0.90 -13.28
CA ARG A 2 -12.59 -0.49 -14.65
C ARG A 2 -11.45 -1.37 -15.14
N GLU A 3 -11.56 -1.87 -16.37
CA GLU A 3 -10.50 -2.63 -17.02
C GLU A 3 -9.19 -1.84 -17.11
N MET A 4 -8.07 -2.55 -17.16
CA MET A 4 -6.76 -1.92 -17.38
C MET A 4 -6.70 -1.37 -18.81
N PRO A 5 -6.41 -0.08 -19.03
CA PRO A 5 -6.24 0.45 -20.36
C PRO A 5 -5.10 -0.26 -21.11
N PRO A 6 -5.26 -0.60 -22.41
CA PRO A 6 -4.21 -1.27 -23.17
C PRO A 6 -2.87 -0.50 -23.21
N ALA A 7 -2.93 0.83 -23.24
CA ALA A 7 -1.73 1.66 -23.19
C ALA A 7 -0.95 1.48 -21.87
N LEU A 8 -1.65 1.41 -20.74
CA LEU A 8 -1.03 1.13 -19.45
C LEU A 8 -0.44 -0.28 -19.41
N ALA A 9 -1.19 -1.28 -19.90
CA ALA A 9 -0.70 -2.66 -19.94
C ALA A 9 0.62 -2.79 -20.74
N ARG A 10 0.79 -2.01 -21.82
CA ARG A 10 2.03 -1.98 -22.62
C ARG A 10 3.20 -1.35 -21.88
N ALA A 11 2.95 -0.41 -21.00
CA ALA A 11 3.99 0.32 -20.25
C ALA A 11 4.48 -0.42 -19.00
N VAL A 12 3.71 -1.38 -18.47
CA VAL A 12 4.06 -2.09 -17.24
C VAL A 12 5.24 -3.02 -17.47
N GLN A 13 6.35 -2.77 -16.79
CA GLN A 13 7.56 -3.60 -16.82
C GLN A 13 7.57 -4.67 -15.73
N ALA A 14 6.98 -4.39 -14.57
CA ALA A 14 6.88 -5.36 -13.48
C ALA A 14 5.63 -5.11 -12.64
N VAL A 15 5.08 -6.20 -12.12
CA VAL A 15 4.04 -6.18 -11.08
C VAL A 15 4.70 -6.52 -9.75
N VAL A 16 4.60 -5.63 -8.78
CA VAL A 16 5.16 -5.81 -7.44
C VAL A 16 4.01 -5.82 -6.45
N CYS A 17 3.83 -6.89 -5.70
CA CYS A 17 2.75 -6.99 -4.73
C CYS A 17 3.26 -7.23 -3.32
N SER A 18 2.47 -6.83 -2.33
CA SER A 18 2.65 -7.30 -0.96
C SER A 18 2.68 -8.83 -0.95
N ASP A 19 3.49 -9.42 -0.11
CA ASP A 19 3.58 -10.86 0.08
C ASP A 19 2.44 -11.47 0.92
N LEU A 20 1.46 -10.64 1.35
CA LEU A 20 0.24 -11.15 1.97
C LEU A 20 -0.66 -11.82 0.91
N GLN A 21 -1.22 -12.98 1.26
CA GLN A 21 -1.97 -13.85 0.36
C GLN A 21 -3.02 -13.10 -0.47
N ARG A 22 -3.83 -12.24 0.13
CA ARG A 22 -4.86 -11.44 -0.56
C ARG A 22 -4.32 -10.53 -1.68
N CYS A 23 -3.08 -10.04 -1.55
CA CYS A 23 -2.43 -9.26 -2.61
C CYS A 23 -1.88 -10.17 -3.71
N GLN A 24 -1.31 -11.31 -3.37
CA GLN A 24 -0.83 -12.29 -4.34
C GLN A 24 -1.97 -12.85 -5.19
N GLU A 25 -3.11 -13.19 -4.58
CA GLU A 25 -4.32 -13.62 -5.28
C GLU A 25 -4.86 -12.52 -6.22
N SER A 26 -4.90 -11.26 -5.73
CA SER A 26 -5.31 -10.11 -6.55
C SER A 26 -4.37 -9.89 -7.73
N ALA A 27 -3.07 -10.05 -7.52
CA ALA A 27 -2.06 -9.93 -8.56
C ALA A 27 -2.20 -11.04 -9.62
N ALA A 28 -2.42 -12.29 -9.19
CA ALA A 28 -2.63 -13.41 -10.09
C ALA A 28 -3.88 -13.22 -10.96
N LEU A 29 -4.99 -12.79 -10.36
CA LEU A 29 -6.22 -12.48 -11.11
C LEU A 29 -6.01 -11.33 -12.11
N LEU A 30 -5.29 -10.28 -11.72
CA LEU A 30 -4.96 -9.18 -12.62
C LEU A 30 -4.10 -9.65 -13.79
N LEU A 31 -3.06 -10.44 -13.53
CA LEU A 31 -2.17 -10.96 -14.57
C LEU A 31 -2.93 -11.86 -15.57
N ALA A 32 -3.89 -12.65 -15.08
CA ALA A 32 -4.71 -13.50 -15.94
C ALA A 32 -5.75 -12.71 -16.79
N ALA A 33 -6.24 -11.59 -16.28
CA ALA A 33 -7.38 -10.88 -16.89
C ALA A 33 -7.00 -9.63 -17.70
N ALA A 34 -5.83 -9.02 -17.47
CA ALA A 34 -5.46 -7.78 -18.12
C ALA A 34 -5.00 -8.01 -19.60
N PRO A 35 -5.21 -7.03 -20.49
CA PRO A 35 -4.93 -7.16 -21.92
C PRO A 35 -3.44 -6.90 -22.22
N TRP A 36 -2.57 -7.78 -21.74
CA TRP A 36 -1.13 -7.69 -22.01
C TRP A 36 -0.84 -7.89 -23.49
N PRO A 37 0.08 -7.12 -24.08
CA PRO A 37 0.42 -7.23 -25.51
C PRO A 37 1.26 -8.46 -25.88
N GLY A 38 1.39 -9.41 -24.98
CA GLY A 38 2.19 -10.64 -25.10
C GLY A 38 2.25 -11.34 -23.76
N THR A 39 3.44 -11.79 -23.37
CA THR A 39 3.64 -12.40 -22.06
C THR A 39 3.37 -11.37 -20.95
N PRO A 40 2.59 -11.72 -19.92
CA PRO A 40 2.40 -10.84 -18.76
C PRO A 40 3.72 -10.44 -18.13
N PRO A 41 3.81 -9.22 -17.55
CA PRO A 41 5.02 -8.79 -16.86
C PRO A 41 5.32 -9.68 -15.65
N PRO A 42 6.60 -9.79 -15.25
CA PRO A 42 6.98 -10.61 -14.09
C PRO A 42 6.32 -10.09 -12.81
N LEU A 43 5.87 -11.05 -11.97
CA LEU A 43 5.31 -10.79 -10.65
C LEU A 43 6.39 -10.97 -9.58
N HIS A 44 6.50 -10.00 -8.71
CA HIS A 44 7.42 -10.02 -7.57
C HIS A 44 6.67 -9.74 -6.27
N THR A 45 7.09 -10.39 -5.19
CA THR A 45 6.60 -10.09 -3.84
C THR A 45 7.56 -9.15 -3.12
N GLU A 46 6.99 -8.22 -2.34
CA GLU A 46 7.74 -7.21 -1.59
C GLU A 46 7.16 -7.08 -0.17
N PRO A 47 7.84 -7.60 0.85
CA PRO A 47 7.38 -7.52 2.24
C PRO A 47 7.22 -6.09 2.77
N ASP A 48 8.02 -5.14 2.28
CA ASP A 48 7.90 -3.73 2.67
C ASP A 48 6.60 -3.07 2.17
N LEU A 49 5.78 -3.78 1.34
CA LEU A 49 4.44 -3.36 0.93
C LEU A 49 3.31 -4.01 1.74
N ARG A 50 3.59 -4.75 2.83
CA ARG A 50 2.57 -5.29 3.75
C ARG A 50 1.73 -4.18 4.36
N GLU A 51 0.45 -4.50 4.69
CA GLU A 51 -0.40 -3.58 5.46
C GLU A 51 0.26 -3.25 6.81
N ILE A 52 -0.14 -2.12 7.39
CA ILE A 52 0.29 -1.71 8.72
C ILE A 52 0.01 -2.83 9.71
N SER A 53 1.00 -3.18 10.51
CA SER A 53 0.79 -4.08 11.65
C SER A 53 0.18 -3.30 12.81
N LEU A 54 -0.92 -3.80 13.34
CA LEU A 54 -1.54 -3.24 14.54
C LEU A 54 -1.02 -3.89 15.84
N GLY A 55 -0.07 -4.83 15.75
CA GLY A 55 0.53 -5.49 16.92
C GLY A 55 -0.51 -6.11 17.82
N CYS A 56 -0.52 -5.74 19.11
CA CYS A 56 -1.48 -6.26 20.09
C CYS A 56 -2.95 -5.90 19.80
N TRP A 57 -3.23 -5.05 18.81
CA TRP A 57 -4.58 -4.70 18.40
C TRP A 57 -5.12 -5.55 17.24
N GLU A 58 -4.29 -6.43 16.65
CA GLU A 58 -4.73 -7.30 15.57
C GLU A 58 -5.95 -8.14 15.98
N GLY A 59 -6.99 -8.12 15.14
CA GLY A 59 -8.23 -8.86 15.37
C GLY A 59 -9.15 -8.27 16.44
N LEU A 60 -8.77 -7.18 17.12
CA LEU A 60 -9.61 -6.54 18.13
C LEU A 60 -10.54 -5.50 17.51
N THR A 61 -11.75 -5.45 18.05
CA THR A 61 -12.68 -4.35 17.79
C THR A 61 -12.25 -3.09 18.54
N ARG A 62 -12.78 -1.93 18.12
CA ARG A 62 -12.54 -0.65 18.84
C ARG A 62 -12.94 -0.74 20.33
N ALA A 63 -14.05 -1.42 20.63
CA ALA A 63 -14.51 -1.58 22.01
C ALA A 63 -13.53 -2.40 22.86
N GLU A 64 -12.99 -3.49 22.29
CA GLU A 64 -11.97 -4.32 22.95
C GLU A 64 -10.65 -3.57 23.13
N ILE A 65 -10.25 -2.76 22.14
CA ILE A 65 -9.07 -1.89 22.28
C ILE A 65 -9.28 -0.90 23.42
N ALA A 66 -10.44 -0.22 23.48
CA ALA A 66 -10.74 0.73 24.53
C ALA A 66 -10.77 0.08 25.93
N ALA A 67 -11.26 -1.14 26.03
CA ALA A 67 -11.30 -1.89 27.28
C ALA A 67 -9.91 -2.38 27.74
N ARG A 68 -9.08 -2.85 26.81
CA ARG A 68 -7.75 -3.42 27.12
C ARG A 68 -6.65 -2.37 27.21
N PHE A 69 -6.80 -1.27 26.48
CA PHE A 69 -5.82 -0.18 26.34
C PHE A 69 -6.52 1.18 26.51
N PRO A 70 -6.97 1.53 27.72
CA PRO A 70 -7.72 2.78 27.97
C PRO A 70 -6.97 4.02 27.44
N GLY A 71 -7.65 4.87 26.69
CA GLY A 71 -7.09 6.11 26.11
C GLY A 71 -6.20 5.92 24.88
N ALA A 72 -5.83 4.68 24.53
CA ALA A 72 -4.88 4.43 23.44
C ALA A 72 -5.49 4.70 22.05
N TRP A 73 -6.80 4.49 21.88
CA TRP A 73 -7.49 4.80 20.63
C TRP A 73 -7.52 6.32 20.35
N GLU A 74 -7.79 7.11 21.38
CA GLU A 74 -7.80 8.57 21.32
C GLU A 74 -6.39 9.12 21.09
N ALA A 75 -5.39 8.56 21.78
CA ALA A 75 -3.98 8.91 21.58
C ALA A 75 -3.54 8.64 20.14
N ARG A 76 -3.96 7.49 19.55
CA ARG A 76 -3.71 7.20 18.13
C ARG A 76 -4.39 8.21 17.21
N GLY A 77 -5.62 8.60 17.52
CA GLY A 77 -6.33 9.62 16.77
C GLY A 77 -5.63 10.97 16.78
N ALA A 78 -5.12 11.38 17.93
CA ALA A 78 -4.38 12.64 18.11
C ALA A 78 -2.99 12.63 17.46
N GLN A 79 -2.33 11.46 17.36
CA GLN A 79 -0.98 11.30 16.84
C GLN A 79 -0.92 10.29 15.67
N LEU A 80 -1.87 10.36 14.75
CA LEU A 80 -2.11 9.35 13.73
C LEU A 80 -0.84 8.94 12.97
N ALA A 81 0.04 9.89 12.64
CA ALA A 81 1.26 9.62 11.90
C ALA A 81 2.29 8.79 12.71
N HIS A 82 2.39 9.03 14.01
CA HIS A 82 3.52 8.55 14.82
C HIS A 82 3.14 7.53 15.89
N TYR A 83 1.87 7.42 16.24
CA TYR A 83 1.43 6.43 17.22
C TYR A 83 1.54 5.01 16.65
N ALA A 84 2.22 4.14 17.37
CA ALA A 84 2.28 2.70 17.10
C ALA A 84 1.62 1.94 18.26
N PRO A 85 0.67 1.04 17.98
CA PRO A 85 0.21 0.09 19.00
C PRO A 85 1.37 -0.77 19.51
N PRO A 86 1.31 -1.31 20.75
CA PRO A 86 2.36 -2.18 21.26
C PRO A 86 2.65 -3.35 20.31
N GLY A 87 3.91 -3.50 19.90
CA GLY A 87 4.33 -4.50 18.92
C GLY A 87 3.88 -4.27 17.47
N GLY A 88 3.23 -3.13 17.20
CA GLY A 88 2.78 -2.73 15.87
C GLY A 88 3.62 -1.62 15.25
N GLU A 89 3.08 -1.02 14.20
CA GLU A 89 3.71 0.05 13.43
C GLU A 89 2.92 1.36 13.52
N SER A 90 3.64 2.48 13.42
CA SER A 90 3.05 3.78 13.06
C SER A 90 2.96 3.96 11.55
N PHE A 91 2.11 4.88 11.07
CA PHE A 91 2.06 5.21 9.65
C PHE A 91 3.38 5.81 9.13
N ALA A 92 4.16 6.48 9.96
CA ALA A 92 5.50 6.97 9.60
C ALA A 92 6.47 5.82 9.31
N GLN A 93 6.43 4.74 10.07
CA GLN A 93 7.23 3.54 9.80
C GLN A 93 6.78 2.83 8.53
N VAL A 94 5.46 2.72 8.32
CA VAL A 94 4.89 2.16 7.07
C VAL A 94 5.32 2.99 5.86
N GLN A 95 5.21 4.31 5.92
CA GLN A 95 5.64 5.20 4.83
C GLN A 95 7.12 5.02 4.52
N ALA A 96 7.97 4.99 5.54
CA ALA A 96 9.41 4.84 5.36
C ALA A 96 9.78 3.52 4.66
N ARG A 97 9.19 2.36 5.07
CA ARG A 97 9.47 1.09 4.41
C ARG A 97 8.91 1.03 2.99
N ALA A 98 7.69 1.54 2.78
CA ALA A 98 7.07 1.56 1.46
C ALA A 98 7.85 2.43 0.45
N LEU A 99 8.35 3.61 0.87
CA LEU A 99 9.21 4.45 0.03
C LEU A 99 10.53 3.77 -0.31
N ARG A 100 11.16 3.06 0.65
CA ARG A 100 12.34 2.25 0.34
C ARG A 100 12.06 1.17 -0.70
N ALA A 101 10.91 0.48 -0.57
CA ALA A 101 10.51 -0.53 -1.57
C ALA A 101 10.35 0.11 -2.95
N VAL A 102 9.61 1.21 -3.06
CA VAL A 102 9.41 1.93 -4.32
C VAL A 102 10.77 2.35 -4.92
N GLY A 103 11.67 2.92 -4.12
CA GLY A 103 13.01 3.33 -4.57
C GLY A 103 13.82 2.15 -5.13
N ARG A 104 13.84 0.99 -4.43
CA ARG A 104 14.51 -0.22 -4.92
C ARG A 104 13.96 -0.70 -6.26
N TRP A 105 12.65 -0.71 -6.41
CA TRP A 105 12.00 -1.20 -7.62
C TRP A 105 12.16 -0.23 -8.80
N ARG A 106 12.15 1.07 -8.55
CA ARG A 106 12.46 2.08 -9.57
C ARG A 106 13.88 1.94 -10.12
N THR A 107 14.86 1.69 -9.26
CA THR A 107 16.24 1.44 -9.69
C THR A 107 16.33 0.18 -10.58
N ARG A 108 15.49 -0.82 -10.34
CA ARG A 108 15.45 -2.06 -11.15
C ARG A 108 14.69 -1.90 -12.46
N CYS A 109 13.73 -0.98 -12.51
CA CYS A 109 12.87 -0.72 -13.67
C CYS A 109 12.86 0.79 -13.97
N PRO A 110 13.96 1.35 -14.49
CA PRO A 110 14.12 2.81 -14.60
C PRO A 110 13.23 3.45 -15.68
N GLU A 111 12.89 2.71 -16.74
CA GLU A 111 12.22 3.27 -17.92
C GLU A 111 10.77 2.87 -18.09
N GLY A 112 10.22 2.09 -17.18
CA GLY A 112 8.86 1.57 -17.32
C GLY A 112 7.96 1.85 -16.15
N THR A 113 6.70 1.53 -16.33
CA THR A 113 5.69 1.63 -15.28
C THR A 113 5.81 0.44 -14.33
N LEU A 114 5.90 0.72 -13.03
CA LEU A 114 5.73 -0.27 -11.98
C LEU A 114 4.27 -0.32 -11.56
N LEU A 115 3.69 -1.51 -11.57
CA LEU A 115 2.36 -1.73 -11.03
C LEU A 115 2.47 -2.28 -9.60
N LEU A 116 2.11 -1.47 -8.61
CA LEU A 116 2.15 -1.85 -7.21
C LEU A 116 0.76 -2.35 -6.75
N ILE A 117 0.70 -3.52 -6.13
CA ILE A 117 -0.51 -4.07 -5.52
C ILE A 117 -0.27 -4.19 -4.02
N SER A 118 -0.98 -3.38 -3.25
CA SER A 118 -0.76 -3.25 -1.83
C SER A 118 -2.08 -2.96 -1.10
N HIS A 119 -2.01 -2.39 0.06
CA HIS A 119 -3.10 -2.20 1.01
C HIS A 119 -3.45 -0.72 1.16
N ALA A 120 -4.64 -0.44 1.65
CA ALA A 120 -5.15 0.92 1.76
C ALA A 120 -4.27 1.83 2.63
N GLY A 121 -3.73 1.33 3.73
CA GLY A 121 -2.82 2.08 4.60
C GLY A 121 -1.53 2.45 3.89
N VAL A 122 -0.90 1.49 3.22
CA VAL A 122 0.35 1.68 2.47
C VAL A 122 0.16 2.64 1.30
N ILE A 123 -0.91 2.45 0.52
CA ILE A 123 -1.22 3.32 -0.63
C ILE A 123 -1.44 4.76 -0.16
N ARG A 124 -2.18 4.97 0.93
CA ARG A 124 -2.35 6.29 1.53
C ARG A 124 -1.03 6.91 1.97
N CYS A 125 -0.13 6.14 2.59
CA CYS A 125 1.19 6.61 2.99
C CYS A 125 2.02 7.08 1.79
N LEU A 126 2.04 6.31 0.71
CA LEU A 126 2.71 6.68 -0.53
C LEU A 126 2.09 7.93 -1.15
N LEU A 127 0.76 7.96 -1.30
CA LEU A 127 0.05 9.11 -1.85
C LEU A 127 0.25 10.38 -1.01
N ALA A 128 0.23 10.28 0.32
CA ALA A 128 0.49 11.43 1.20
C ALA A 128 1.88 12.02 0.93
N HIS A 129 2.90 11.17 0.78
CA HIS A 129 4.25 11.61 0.43
C HIS A 129 4.28 12.34 -0.91
N TYR A 130 3.75 11.74 -1.95
CA TYR A 130 3.84 12.28 -3.31
C TYR A 130 2.95 13.49 -3.57
N LEU A 131 1.88 13.64 -2.81
CA LEU A 131 1.01 14.81 -2.84
C LEU A 131 1.45 15.90 -1.85
N ALA A 132 2.58 15.71 -1.17
CA ALA A 132 3.08 16.61 -0.12
C ALA A 132 2.04 16.90 0.98
N LEU A 133 1.18 15.94 1.29
CA LEU A 133 0.19 16.03 2.36
C LEU A 133 0.82 15.62 3.70
N PRO A 134 0.48 16.32 4.79
CA PRO A 134 0.89 15.88 6.12
C PRO A 134 0.43 14.45 6.38
N LEU A 135 1.32 13.58 6.84
CA LEU A 135 1.00 12.16 7.05
C LEU A 135 -0.15 11.96 8.04
N GLY A 136 -0.33 12.87 9.01
CA GLY A 136 -1.48 12.85 9.92
C GLY A 136 -2.84 13.01 9.24
N GLU A 137 -2.86 13.46 7.99
CA GLU A 137 -4.07 13.66 7.19
C GLU A 137 -4.33 12.53 6.18
N LEU A 138 -3.54 11.47 6.21
CA LEU A 138 -3.60 10.38 5.21
C LEU A 138 -5.01 9.76 5.07
N LEU A 139 -5.84 9.77 6.11
CA LEU A 139 -7.21 9.24 6.05
C LEU A 139 -8.15 10.10 5.20
N ARG A 140 -7.78 11.33 4.85
CA ARG A 140 -8.53 12.17 3.89
C ARG A 140 -8.38 11.68 2.44
N ILE A 141 -7.39 10.83 2.17
CA ILE A 141 -7.21 10.22 0.85
C ILE A 141 -8.20 9.04 0.73
N PRO A 142 -9.22 9.13 -0.15
CA PRO A 142 -10.18 8.05 -0.31
C PRO A 142 -9.51 6.81 -0.90
N GLN A 143 -9.82 5.65 -0.36
CA GLN A 143 -9.37 4.36 -0.88
C GLN A 143 -10.56 3.40 -0.90
N TYR A 144 -10.98 3.03 -2.10
CA TYR A 144 -12.02 2.05 -2.36
C TYR A 144 -11.39 0.73 -2.82
N TYR A 145 -12.13 -0.36 -2.77
CA TYR A 145 -11.68 -1.64 -3.32
C TYR A 145 -11.34 -1.50 -4.81
N ALA A 146 -10.22 -2.05 -5.21
CA ALA A 146 -9.70 -2.00 -6.57
C ALA A 146 -9.55 -0.57 -7.14
N CYS A 147 -9.40 0.45 -6.29
CA CYS A 147 -9.06 1.79 -6.76
C CYS A 147 -7.62 1.81 -7.31
N ARG A 148 -7.39 2.71 -8.23
CA ARG A 148 -6.08 2.93 -8.86
C ARG A 148 -5.64 4.36 -8.62
N ALA A 149 -4.37 4.53 -8.33
CA ALA A 149 -3.71 5.83 -8.26
C ALA A 149 -2.49 5.80 -9.16
N PHE A 150 -2.22 6.89 -9.85
CA PHE A 150 -1.05 7.07 -10.66
C PHE A 150 -0.13 8.02 -9.92
N LEU A 151 1.13 7.61 -9.76
CA LEU A 151 2.18 8.47 -9.21
C LEU A 151 2.96 9.05 -10.37
N PRO A 152 3.36 10.33 -10.29
CA PRO A 152 4.11 10.97 -11.35
C PRO A 152 5.49 10.31 -11.56
N GLU A 153 6.03 10.48 -12.73
CA GLU A 153 7.44 10.22 -13.01
C GLU A 153 8.30 11.25 -12.27
N TRP A 154 9.47 10.84 -11.83
CA TRP A 154 10.48 11.67 -11.13
C TRP A 154 11.71 11.83 -12.01
#